data_87f4d227979a7e492e9fd5253a45340e
#
_entry.id   87f4d227979a7e492e9fd5253a45340e
#
_cell.length_a   1.000
_cell.length_b   1.000
_cell.length_c   1.000
_cell.angle_alpha   90.00
_cell.angle_beta   90.00
_cell.angle_gamma   90.00
#
_symmetry.space_group_name_H-M   'P 1'
#
loop_
_entity.id
_entity.type
_entity.pdbx_description
1 polymer ?
#
loop_
_entity_poly.entity_id
_entity_poly.type
_entity_poly.pdbx_seq_one_letter_code
_entity_poly.pdbx_strand_id
1 'polypeptide(L)'
;RAAMLMLGYFDNQSATENSFNRDGYLMSGDLGWLDQRGNLCFVGRKKDLIIRGGHNIYPARIEDLAHRHPQVQKAAAFPVADARLGEKVCLAIVARDNTKLDAYVLLDHLYQSGLSKFDMPEYFTQLDAFALTASGKVLKRELVEWAKSGRIVPTPVRWVDPAKAKEA
;
A
#
# COMPACT_ATOMS: atom_id res chain seq x y z
N ARG A 1 -13.90 -15.45 -18.13
CA ARG A 1 -14.19 -16.90 -18.13
C ARG A 1 -12.98 -17.65 -18.65
N ALA A 2 -12.44 -18.60 -17.90
CA ALA A 2 -11.32 -19.43 -18.30
C ALA A 2 -11.51 -20.84 -17.75
N ALA A 3 -10.96 -21.85 -18.42
CA ALA A 3 -11.03 -23.25 -17.99
C ALA A 3 -10.37 -23.52 -16.63
N MET A 4 -9.48 -22.61 -16.19
CA MET A 4 -8.75 -22.70 -14.91
C MET A 4 -9.42 -21.94 -13.75
N LEU A 5 -10.65 -21.42 -13.93
CA LEU A 5 -11.38 -20.79 -12.82
C LEU A 5 -11.80 -21.85 -11.80
N MET A 6 -11.70 -21.49 -10.51
CA MET A 6 -12.27 -22.32 -9.44
C MET A 6 -13.77 -22.52 -9.66
N LEU A 7 -14.28 -23.68 -9.27
CA LEU A 7 -15.71 -23.96 -9.27
C LEU A 7 -16.44 -23.26 -8.10
N GLY A 8 -15.74 -23.05 -6.99
CA GLY A 8 -16.27 -22.42 -5.79
C GLY A 8 -15.37 -22.68 -4.57
N TYR A 9 -15.76 -22.12 -3.45
CA TYR A 9 -15.17 -22.42 -2.14
C TYR A 9 -15.84 -23.66 -1.56
N PHE A 10 -15.04 -24.58 -1.06
CA PHE A 10 -15.53 -25.82 -0.44
C PHE A 10 -16.41 -25.46 0.78
N ASP A 11 -17.60 -26.04 0.82
CA ASP A 11 -18.61 -25.87 1.87
C ASP A 11 -18.93 -24.40 2.24
N ASN A 12 -18.80 -23.49 1.26
CA ASN A 12 -19.05 -22.06 1.47
C ASN A 12 -19.70 -21.42 0.23
N GLN A 13 -21.03 -21.67 0.08
CA GLN A 13 -21.79 -21.16 -1.05
C GLN A 13 -21.82 -19.63 -1.07
N SER A 14 -21.99 -18.97 0.08
CA SER A 14 -22.04 -17.52 0.17
C SER A 14 -20.74 -16.87 -0.30
N ALA A 15 -19.56 -17.41 0.08
CA ALA A 15 -18.29 -16.92 -0.41
C ALA A 15 -18.14 -17.14 -1.92
N THR A 16 -18.65 -18.25 -2.44
CA THR A 16 -18.64 -18.54 -3.87
C THR A 16 -19.49 -17.53 -4.64
N GLU A 17 -20.73 -17.31 -4.24
CA GLU A 17 -21.65 -16.37 -4.88
C GLU A 17 -21.10 -14.93 -4.86
N ASN A 18 -20.51 -14.50 -3.73
CA ASN A 18 -19.91 -13.19 -3.59
C ASN A 18 -18.63 -13.01 -4.41
N SER A 19 -18.04 -14.08 -4.89
CA SER A 19 -16.80 -14.04 -5.68
C SER A 19 -17.05 -13.93 -7.18
N PHE A 20 -18.28 -14.06 -7.63
CA PHE A 20 -18.64 -13.96 -9.04
C PHE A 20 -19.66 -12.82 -9.26
N ASN A 21 -19.52 -12.13 -10.38
CA ASN A 21 -20.54 -11.17 -10.81
C ASN A 21 -21.70 -11.90 -11.50
N ARG A 22 -22.77 -11.16 -11.86
CA ARG A 22 -23.97 -11.71 -12.53
C ARG A 22 -23.67 -12.38 -13.87
N ASP A 23 -22.58 -12.00 -14.54
CA ASP A 23 -22.16 -12.56 -15.84
C ASP A 23 -21.21 -13.76 -15.66
N GLY A 24 -20.96 -14.20 -14.42
CA GLY A 24 -20.11 -15.35 -14.09
C GLY A 24 -18.60 -15.05 -14.22
N TYR A 25 -18.18 -13.79 -14.08
CA TYR A 25 -16.77 -13.43 -13.98
C TYR A 25 -16.33 -13.42 -12.51
N LEU A 26 -15.17 -14.04 -12.25
CA LEU A 26 -14.53 -13.96 -10.93
C LEU A 26 -14.08 -12.53 -10.65
N MET A 27 -14.51 -12.01 -9.51
CA MET A 27 -14.14 -10.69 -9.01
C MET A 27 -12.90 -10.82 -8.12
N SER A 28 -11.71 -10.60 -8.70
CA SER A 28 -10.43 -10.74 -7.98
C SER A 28 -10.26 -9.71 -6.85
N GLY A 29 -10.98 -8.58 -6.93
CA GLY A 29 -10.82 -7.43 -6.06
C GLY A 29 -9.61 -6.58 -6.42
N ASP A 30 -8.95 -6.89 -7.52
CA ASP A 30 -7.85 -6.10 -8.04
C ASP A 30 -8.38 -4.97 -8.93
N LEU A 31 -7.68 -3.83 -8.92
CA LEU A 31 -7.94 -2.66 -9.74
C LEU A 31 -6.88 -2.54 -10.82
N GLY A 32 -7.30 -2.25 -12.04
CA GLY A 32 -6.42 -2.08 -13.17
C GLY A 32 -7.12 -1.36 -14.32
N TRP A 33 -6.36 -1.06 -15.35
CA TRP A 33 -6.84 -0.46 -16.60
C TRP A 33 -6.13 -1.11 -17.79
N LEU A 34 -6.77 -1.03 -18.95
CA LEU A 34 -6.18 -1.51 -20.20
C LEU A 34 -5.49 -0.34 -20.91
N ASP A 35 -4.24 -0.52 -21.29
CA ASP A 35 -3.54 0.45 -22.13
C ASP A 35 -4.04 0.42 -23.58
N GLN A 36 -3.56 1.34 -24.42
CA GLN A 36 -3.94 1.42 -25.84
C GLN A 36 -3.56 0.16 -26.65
N ARG A 37 -2.66 -0.66 -26.12
CA ARG A 37 -2.22 -1.93 -26.75
C ARG A 37 -2.99 -3.14 -26.20
N GLY A 38 -3.94 -2.93 -25.27
CA GLY A 38 -4.70 -3.99 -24.63
C GLY A 38 -3.97 -4.70 -23.47
N ASN A 39 -2.82 -4.17 -23.00
CA ASN A 39 -2.15 -4.73 -21.84
C ASN A 39 -2.88 -4.32 -20.56
N LEU A 40 -3.04 -5.26 -19.63
CA LEU A 40 -3.60 -4.99 -18.31
C LEU A 40 -2.53 -4.34 -17.41
N CYS A 41 -2.78 -3.09 -17.02
CA CYS A 41 -1.97 -2.37 -16.05
C CYS A 41 -2.59 -2.50 -14.67
N PHE A 42 -1.97 -3.30 -13.80
CA PHE A 42 -2.39 -3.46 -12.42
C PHE A 42 -2.07 -2.20 -11.60
N VAL A 43 -3.03 -1.74 -10.80
CA VAL A 43 -2.90 -0.53 -9.98
C VAL A 43 -2.84 -0.86 -8.49
N GLY A 44 -3.59 -1.85 -8.05
CA GLY A 44 -3.66 -2.25 -6.64
C GLY A 44 -4.91 -3.06 -6.33
N ARG A 45 -5.20 -3.22 -5.03
CA ARG A 45 -6.41 -3.90 -4.56
C ARG A 45 -7.44 -2.91 -4.07
N LYS A 46 -8.70 -3.13 -4.40
CA LYS A 46 -9.83 -2.31 -3.96
C LYS A 46 -9.88 -2.18 -2.43
N LYS A 47 -9.65 -3.28 -1.70
CA LYS A 47 -9.68 -3.30 -0.23
C LYS A 47 -8.48 -2.64 0.46
N ASP A 48 -7.39 -2.44 -0.28
CA ASP A 48 -6.15 -1.86 0.25
C ASP A 48 -6.06 -0.36 -0.08
N LEU A 49 -7.05 0.17 -0.82
CA LEU A 49 -7.12 1.58 -1.20
C LEU A 49 -7.20 2.46 0.05
N ILE A 50 -6.36 3.48 0.11
CA ILE A 50 -6.39 4.49 1.18
C ILE A 50 -7.14 5.71 0.66
N ILE A 51 -8.18 6.14 1.38
CA ILE A 51 -9.04 7.26 0.97
C ILE A 51 -8.76 8.45 1.87
N ARG A 52 -7.94 9.37 1.38
CA ARG A 52 -7.55 10.57 2.12
C ARG A 52 -8.31 11.79 1.64
N GLY A 53 -9.33 12.22 2.39
CA GLY A 53 -10.14 13.39 2.02
C GLY A 53 -10.78 13.28 0.64
N GLY A 54 -11.19 12.08 0.23
CA GLY A 54 -11.74 11.79 -1.09
C GLY A 54 -10.71 11.47 -2.18
N HIS A 55 -9.41 11.64 -1.90
CA HIS A 55 -8.34 11.25 -2.81
C HIS A 55 -7.97 9.77 -2.64
N ASN A 56 -7.99 9.02 -3.73
CA ASN A 56 -7.67 7.60 -3.76
C ASN A 56 -6.16 7.39 -3.90
N ILE A 57 -5.53 6.82 -2.88
CA ILE A 57 -4.11 6.50 -2.86
C ILE A 57 -3.93 4.99 -2.97
N TYR A 58 -3.08 4.56 -3.88
CA TYR A 58 -2.79 3.16 -4.15
C TYR A 58 -1.50 2.72 -3.45
N PRO A 59 -1.57 1.97 -2.33
CA PRO A 59 -0.40 1.52 -1.57
C PRO A 59 0.64 0.81 -2.43
N ALA A 60 0.21 -0.01 -3.38
CA ALA A 60 1.10 -0.78 -4.25
C ALA A 60 2.12 0.11 -4.99
N ARG A 61 1.71 1.32 -5.41
CA ARG A 61 2.61 2.26 -6.08
C ARG A 61 3.69 2.78 -5.14
N ILE A 62 3.32 3.13 -3.90
CA ILE A 62 4.25 3.61 -2.87
C ILE A 62 5.24 2.50 -2.53
N GLU A 63 4.74 1.28 -2.33
CA GLU A 63 5.54 0.10 -2.00
C GLU A 63 6.54 -0.25 -3.11
N ASP A 64 6.10 -0.27 -4.36
CA ASP A 64 6.97 -0.52 -5.53
C ASP A 64 8.13 0.47 -5.60
N LEU A 65 7.84 1.76 -5.42
CA LEU A 65 8.86 2.79 -5.42
C LEU A 65 9.79 2.70 -4.19
N ALA A 66 9.25 2.41 -3.00
CA ALA A 66 10.04 2.22 -1.80
C ALA A 66 10.99 1.02 -1.92
N HIS A 67 10.55 -0.08 -2.55
CA HIS A 67 11.39 -1.25 -2.80
C HIS A 67 12.59 -0.99 -3.71
N ARG A 68 12.55 0.05 -4.53
CA ARG A 68 13.68 0.46 -5.39
C ARG A 68 14.81 1.15 -4.62
N HIS A 69 14.54 1.58 -3.38
CA HIS A 69 15.58 2.14 -2.52
C HIS A 69 16.52 1.03 -2.03
N PRO A 70 17.87 1.19 -2.18
CA PRO A 70 18.83 0.10 -1.92
C PRO A 70 18.79 -0.43 -0.48
N GLN A 71 18.46 0.41 0.49
CA GLN A 71 18.41 0.05 1.91
C GLN A 71 17.05 -0.56 2.33
N VAL A 72 16.04 -0.59 1.47
CA VAL A 72 14.73 -1.17 1.78
C VAL A 72 14.68 -2.63 1.40
N GLN A 73 14.44 -3.50 2.38
CA GLN A 73 14.22 -4.93 2.16
C GLN A 73 12.75 -5.23 1.87
N LYS A 74 11.84 -4.64 2.67
CA LYS A 74 10.39 -4.77 2.52
C LYS A 74 9.73 -3.45 2.81
N ALA A 75 8.63 -3.16 2.12
CA ALA A 75 7.81 -1.98 2.33
C ALA A 75 6.33 -2.37 2.37
N ALA A 76 5.55 -1.65 3.17
CA ALA A 76 4.11 -1.76 3.22
C ALA A 76 3.50 -0.39 3.52
N ALA A 77 2.58 0.06 2.70
CA ALA A 77 1.79 1.26 2.95
C ALA A 77 0.39 0.87 3.43
N PHE A 78 -0.07 1.49 4.50
CA PHE A 78 -1.34 1.20 5.13
C PHE A 78 -2.00 2.45 5.70
N PRO A 79 -3.34 2.45 5.90
CA PRO A 79 -4.05 3.60 6.44
C PRO A 79 -3.83 3.75 7.95
N VAL A 80 -3.70 5.00 8.38
CA VAL A 80 -3.82 5.44 9.78
C VAL A 80 -5.03 6.38 9.84
N ALA A 81 -5.91 6.18 10.82
CA ALA A 81 -7.10 6.99 10.99
C ALA A 81 -6.74 8.47 11.25
N ASP A 82 -7.46 9.37 10.58
CA ASP A 82 -7.34 10.83 10.76
C ASP A 82 -8.73 11.45 10.88
N ALA A 83 -8.93 12.27 11.92
CA ALA A 83 -10.24 12.86 12.23
C ALA A 83 -10.77 13.79 11.13
N ARG A 84 -9.89 14.42 10.36
CA ARG A 84 -10.27 15.39 9.31
C ARG A 84 -10.35 14.78 7.93
N LEU A 85 -9.40 13.89 7.60
CA LEU A 85 -9.25 13.36 6.25
C LEU A 85 -9.77 11.92 6.11
N GLY A 86 -10.28 11.32 7.20
CA GLY A 86 -10.65 9.91 7.29
C GLY A 86 -9.41 9.03 7.46
N GLU A 87 -8.53 9.05 6.47
CA GLU A 87 -7.29 8.25 6.49
C GLU A 87 -6.08 9.09 6.07
N LYS A 88 -4.91 8.69 6.57
CA LYS A 88 -3.58 9.12 6.12
C LYS A 88 -2.71 7.92 5.84
N VAL A 89 -1.69 8.12 5.03
CA VAL A 89 -0.77 7.05 4.63
C VAL A 89 0.35 6.91 5.64
N CYS A 90 0.54 5.69 6.16
CA CYS A 90 1.76 5.29 6.86
C CYS A 90 2.58 4.37 5.96
N LEU A 91 3.85 4.70 5.76
CA LEU A 91 4.83 3.83 5.12
C LEU A 91 5.62 3.11 6.21
N ALA A 92 5.44 1.80 6.31
CA ALA A 92 6.29 0.93 7.12
C ALA A 92 7.36 0.28 6.25
N ILE A 93 8.56 0.16 6.78
CA ILE A 93 9.65 -0.57 6.11
C ILE A 93 10.33 -1.56 7.04
N VAL A 94 10.95 -2.56 6.43
CA VAL A 94 12.04 -3.35 7.01
C VAL A 94 13.30 -2.97 6.22
N ALA A 95 14.31 -2.49 6.91
CA ALA A 95 15.57 -2.12 6.27
C ALA A 95 16.47 -3.34 6.05
N ARG A 96 17.38 -3.25 5.07
CA ARG A 96 18.46 -4.22 4.91
C ARG A 96 19.51 -3.98 6.01
N ASP A 97 20.11 -5.07 6.46
CA ASP A 97 21.25 -5.04 7.40
C ASP A 97 20.97 -4.27 8.71
N ASN A 98 19.69 -4.23 9.12
CA ASN A 98 19.23 -3.48 10.31
C ASN A 98 19.66 -2.00 10.32
N THR A 99 19.93 -1.41 9.17
CA THR A 99 20.32 -0.01 9.05
C THR A 99 19.14 0.88 9.44
N LYS A 100 19.39 1.93 10.24
CA LYS A 100 18.37 2.94 10.49
C LYS A 100 18.25 3.85 9.28
N LEU A 101 17.10 3.83 8.61
CA LEU A 101 16.82 4.66 7.45
C LEU A 101 16.13 5.95 7.86
N ASP A 102 16.66 7.09 7.41
CA ASP A 102 15.99 8.36 7.58
C ASP A 102 14.75 8.44 6.71
N ALA A 103 13.60 8.74 7.33
CA ALA A 103 12.33 8.88 6.66
C ALA A 103 12.36 9.91 5.52
N TYR A 104 13.06 11.04 5.72
CA TYR A 104 13.12 12.10 4.71
C TYR A 104 13.93 11.69 3.48
N VAL A 105 14.98 10.89 3.65
CA VAL A 105 15.75 10.31 2.53
C VAL A 105 14.84 9.39 1.71
N LEU A 106 14.00 8.59 2.37
CA LEU A 106 13.07 7.71 1.66
C LEU A 106 11.95 8.49 0.96
N LEU A 107 11.39 9.53 1.61
CA LEU A 107 10.37 10.37 0.98
C LEU A 107 10.91 11.10 -0.25
N ASP A 108 12.14 11.59 -0.18
CA ASP A 108 12.79 12.24 -1.33
C ASP A 108 13.05 11.25 -2.47
N HIS A 109 13.50 10.03 -2.13
CA HIS A 109 13.61 8.94 -3.10
C HIS A 109 12.27 8.62 -3.80
N LEU A 110 11.16 8.56 -3.05
CA LEU A 110 9.82 8.34 -3.62
C LEU A 110 9.45 9.43 -4.61
N TYR A 111 9.71 10.70 -4.26
CA TYR A 111 9.44 11.83 -5.14
C TYR A 111 10.27 11.78 -6.41
N GLN A 112 11.60 11.59 -6.28
CA GLN A 112 12.52 11.47 -7.42
C GLN A 112 12.18 10.28 -8.32
N SER A 113 11.60 9.23 -7.75
CA SER A 113 11.11 8.05 -8.48
C SER A 113 9.72 8.24 -9.12
N GLY A 114 9.14 9.45 -9.03
CA GLY A 114 7.89 9.83 -9.70
C GLY A 114 6.62 9.55 -8.89
N LEU A 115 6.70 9.50 -7.55
CA LEU A 115 5.50 9.52 -6.72
C LEU A 115 4.91 10.93 -6.70
N SER A 116 3.60 11.02 -6.90
CA SER A 116 2.90 12.30 -6.76
C SER A 116 3.03 12.86 -5.34
N LYS A 117 3.22 14.17 -5.23
CA LYS A 117 3.21 14.85 -3.92
C LYS A 117 1.90 14.64 -3.16
N PHE A 118 0.80 14.37 -3.88
CA PHE A 118 -0.50 14.07 -3.30
C PHE A 118 -0.63 12.64 -2.79
N ASP A 119 0.34 11.76 -3.05
CA ASP A 119 0.35 10.36 -2.59
C ASP A 119 1.41 10.13 -1.52
N MET A 120 2.16 11.19 -1.14
CA MET A 120 3.23 11.09 -0.15
C MET A 120 2.71 10.60 1.20
N PRO A 121 3.44 9.69 1.86
CA PRO A 121 3.15 9.28 3.23
C PRO A 121 3.24 10.45 4.22
N GLU A 122 2.31 10.47 5.19
CA GLU A 122 2.33 11.40 6.32
C GLU A 122 2.88 10.77 7.61
N TYR A 123 3.03 9.45 7.61
CA TYR A 123 3.62 8.71 8.71
C TYR A 123 4.65 7.72 8.20
N PHE A 124 5.65 7.50 9.01
CA PHE A 124 6.72 6.54 8.75
C PHE A 124 6.96 5.66 9.97
N THR A 125 7.28 4.40 9.75
CA THR A 125 7.76 3.50 10.79
C THR A 125 8.74 2.49 10.20
N GLN A 126 9.80 2.21 10.93
CA GLN A 126 10.74 1.13 10.61
C GLN A 126 10.54 0.01 11.61
N LEU A 127 10.44 -1.22 11.12
CA LEU A 127 10.22 -2.42 11.91
C LEU A 127 11.34 -3.45 11.62
N ASP A 128 11.58 -4.32 12.57
CA ASP A 128 12.53 -5.43 12.39
C ASP A 128 11.96 -6.49 11.44
N ALA A 129 10.65 -6.72 11.50
CA ALA A 129 9.96 -7.67 10.64
C ALA A 129 8.47 -7.33 10.48
N PHE A 130 7.89 -7.76 9.37
CA PHE A 130 6.45 -7.76 9.15
C PHE A 130 5.81 -9.10 9.54
N ALA A 131 4.54 -9.05 9.99
CA ALA A 131 3.69 -10.24 9.99
C ALA A 131 3.42 -10.67 8.54
N LEU A 132 3.66 -11.95 8.26
CA LEU A 132 3.52 -12.51 6.91
C LEU A 132 2.46 -13.61 6.90
N THR A 133 1.81 -13.80 5.75
CA THR A 133 1.04 -15.01 5.47
C THR A 133 1.98 -16.20 5.28
N ALA A 134 1.44 -17.43 5.28
CA ALA A 134 2.20 -18.63 4.96
C ALA A 134 2.86 -18.56 3.56
N SER A 135 2.31 -17.78 2.63
CA SER A 135 2.87 -17.52 1.30
C SER A 135 3.87 -16.35 1.25
N GLY A 136 4.24 -15.77 2.40
CA GLY A 136 5.24 -14.69 2.50
C GLY A 136 4.70 -13.28 2.19
N LYS A 137 3.38 -13.10 2.03
CA LYS A 137 2.78 -11.78 1.79
C LYS A 137 2.61 -11.01 3.10
N VAL A 138 2.87 -9.71 3.08
CA VAL A 138 2.67 -8.84 4.25
C VAL A 138 1.20 -8.75 4.63
N LEU A 139 0.92 -8.99 5.91
CA LEU A 139 -0.41 -8.87 6.51
C LEU A 139 -0.66 -7.41 6.91
N LYS A 140 -1.06 -6.56 5.96
CA LYS A 140 -1.31 -5.13 6.20
C LYS A 140 -2.33 -4.87 7.31
N ARG A 141 -3.36 -5.73 7.44
CA ARG A 141 -4.34 -5.63 8.52
C ARG A 141 -3.70 -5.67 9.91
N GLU A 142 -2.65 -6.47 10.09
CA GLU A 142 -1.91 -6.53 11.34
C GLU A 142 -1.18 -5.21 11.62
N LEU A 143 -0.61 -4.57 10.60
CA LEU A 143 0.04 -3.26 10.75
C LEU A 143 -0.96 -2.19 11.18
N VAL A 144 -2.17 -2.21 10.63
CA VAL A 144 -3.27 -1.32 11.04
C VAL A 144 -3.64 -1.56 12.51
N GLU A 145 -3.81 -2.83 12.93
CA GLU A 145 -4.15 -3.17 14.31
C GLU A 145 -2.99 -2.85 15.28
N TRP A 146 -1.74 -3.04 14.86
CA TRP A 146 -0.57 -2.65 15.67
C TRP A 146 -0.49 -1.13 15.86
N ALA A 147 -0.83 -0.34 14.84
CA ALA A 147 -0.89 1.11 14.97
C ALA A 147 -2.04 1.56 15.89
N LYS A 148 -3.24 0.95 15.76
CA LYS A 148 -4.40 1.24 16.62
C LYS A 148 -4.16 0.86 18.09
N SER A 149 -3.52 -0.27 18.35
CA SER A 149 -3.23 -0.76 19.70
C SER A 149 -2.03 -0.06 20.35
N GLY A 150 -1.30 0.78 19.63
CA GLY A 150 -0.07 1.42 20.11
C GLY A 150 1.14 0.48 20.15
N ARG A 151 1.04 -0.73 19.59
CA ARG A 151 2.19 -1.65 19.47
C ARG A 151 3.28 -1.08 18.57
N ILE A 152 2.88 -0.34 17.53
CA ILE A 152 3.76 0.53 16.75
C ILE A 152 3.24 1.96 16.85
N VAL A 153 4.17 2.91 16.94
CA VAL A 153 3.85 4.34 16.98
C VAL A 153 4.42 4.98 15.73
N PRO A 154 3.61 5.15 14.67
CA PRO A 154 4.05 5.80 13.46
C PRO A 154 4.53 7.23 13.72
N THR A 155 5.73 7.57 13.26
CA THR A 155 6.28 8.91 13.39
C THR A 155 5.68 9.81 12.30
N PRO A 156 5.10 10.98 12.67
CA PRO A 156 4.65 11.94 11.68
C PRO A 156 5.82 12.41 10.82
N VAL A 157 5.63 12.44 9.51
CA VAL A 157 6.58 12.96 8.53
C VAL A 157 5.88 13.88 7.56
N ARG A 158 6.60 14.84 7.02
CA ARG A 158 6.07 15.75 6.00
C ARG A 158 7.14 15.97 4.95
N TRP A 159 6.90 15.43 3.76
CA TRP A 159 7.75 15.78 2.63
C TRP A 159 7.56 17.26 2.27
N VAL A 160 8.67 17.96 2.08
CA VAL A 160 8.70 19.37 1.66
C VAL A 160 9.38 19.43 0.30
N ASP A 161 8.72 20.06 -0.66
CA ASP A 161 9.27 20.23 -2.00
C ASP A 161 10.59 21.03 -1.92
N PRO A 162 11.71 20.44 -2.35
CA PRO A 162 13.01 21.12 -2.29
C PRO A 162 13.04 22.43 -3.07
N ALA A 163 12.20 22.60 -4.10
CA ALA A 163 12.09 23.84 -4.85
C ALA A 163 11.48 24.97 -4.00
N LYS A 164 10.57 24.65 -3.08
CA LYS A 164 9.95 25.61 -2.17
C LYS A 164 10.75 25.87 -0.88
N ALA A 165 11.63 24.95 -0.52
CA ALA A 165 12.50 25.11 0.66
C ALA A 165 13.60 26.16 0.46
N LYS A 166 13.86 26.61 -0.78
CA LYS A 166 14.84 27.64 -1.12
C LYS A 166 14.25 29.06 -1.18
N GLU A 167 12.93 29.19 -1.07
CA GLU A 167 12.21 30.48 -1.14
C GLU A 167 11.74 30.97 0.25
N ALA A 168 12.04 30.23 1.32
CA ALA A 168 11.72 30.57 2.72
C ALA A 168 13.00 30.87 3.51
#